data_b6ba076117ebbb125cc985159d637719
#
_entry.id   b6ba076117ebbb125cc985159d637719
#
_cell.length_a   1.000
_cell.length_b   1.000
_cell.length_c   1.000
_cell.angle_alpha   90.00
_cell.angle_beta   90.00
_cell.angle_gamma   90.00
#
_symmetry.space_group_name_H-M   'P 1'
#
loop_
_entity.id
_entity.type
_entity.pdbx_description
1 polymer ?
#
loop_
_entity_poly.entity_id
_entity_poly.type
_entity_poly.pdbx_seq_one_letter_code
_entity_poly.pdbx_strand_id
1 'polypeptide(L)'
;MENNTTDIDDWSLTTEFDYGDSAPCMGTDEKHFAAKLLPPLYSLVVIFGLTGNMLVVLILVKYKRLKSMTDIYLLNLAISDLLFVFSLPFWAYYAVHDWIFGEALCRILSGIYLLGFYSGIFFIILLTLDRYLAIVHAVFALKARTVTYGILASIATWVVALLISVPGIVFHKTQKENSRYTCSAHYPNDASIKWKYSYTLKMNILGLIVPMLIMIFSYSQILITLLRCRNEKKQKAVRLIFVIMVFYLIFWTPFHISSFLYTFQSLLFIPNCEIKGNLEKAIQVTETISMIHCCINPVIYAFVGEKFRKYLHSFFRKHVAAHLCKKCPTLYSEKLERVSSTFTPSTAEHDISTGL
;
A
#
# COMPACT_ATOMS: atom_id res chain seq x y z
N MET A 1 34.32 -73.65 -48.54
CA MET A 1 34.39 -72.17 -48.51
C MET A 1 33.11 -71.71 -47.94
N GLU A 2 33.01 -71.69 -46.63
CA GLU A 2 31.83 -71.34 -45.88
C GLU A 2 32.10 -70.03 -45.12
N ASN A 3 31.31 -69.02 -45.42
CA ASN A 3 31.35 -67.76 -44.71
C ASN A 3 30.36 -67.81 -43.52
N ASN A 4 30.88 -67.85 -42.32
CA ASN A 4 30.16 -67.66 -41.12
C ASN A 4 30.05 -66.11 -40.82
N THR A 5 28.91 -65.57 -41.00
CA THR A 5 28.54 -64.26 -40.48
C THR A 5 27.86 -64.44 -39.12
N THR A 6 28.56 -64.04 -38.06
CA THR A 6 28.00 -63.96 -36.71
C THR A 6 27.21 -62.64 -36.58
N ASP A 7 25.88 -62.76 -36.33
CA ASP A 7 25.02 -61.69 -35.95
C ASP A 7 25.41 -61.19 -34.56
N ILE A 8 25.84 -59.95 -34.50
CA ILE A 8 26.02 -59.21 -33.22
C ILE A 8 24.72 -58.51 -32.95
N ASP A 9 23.92 -59.02 -31.99
CA ASP A 9 22.74 -58.34 -31.44
C ASP A 9 23.15 -57.02 -30.75
N ASP A 10 22.81 -55.95 -31.43
CA ASP A 10 22.94 -54.57 -30.91
C ASP A 10 21.89 -54.33 -29.82
N TRP A 11 22.28 -54.57 -28.56
CA TRP A 11 21.47 -54.14 -27.40
C TRP A 11 21.63 -52.64 -27.22
N SER A 12 20.91 -51.84 -28.02
CA SER A 12 20.73 -50.44 -27.74
C SER A 12 19.83 -50.27 -26.51
N LEU A 13 20.48 -50.23 -25.33
CA LEU A 13 19.87 -49.86 -24.08
C LEU A 13 19.62 -48.35 -24.11
N THR A 14 18.55 -47.93 -24.78
CA THR A 14 18.04 -46.57 -24.63
C THR A 14 17.44 -46.44 -23.23
N THR A 15 18.30 -46.06 -22.27
CA THR A 15 17.82 -45.50 -21.03
C THR A 15 17.11 -44.19 -21.39
N GLU A 16 15.79 -44.22 -21.50
CA GLU A 16 14.97 -43.04 -21.43
C GLU A 16 15.25 -42.40 -20.07
N PHE A 17 16.14 -41.42 -20.06
CA PHE A 17 16.24 -40.51 -18.95
C PHE A 17 14.90 -39.74 -18.90
N ASP A 18 14.05 -40.13 -17.99
CA ASP A 18 12.84 -39.38 -17.67
C ASP A 18 13.23 -38.00 -17.11
N TYR A 19 13.28 -36.99 -17.99
CA TYR A 19 13.48 -35.58 -17.62
C TYR A 19 12.22 -34.95 -17.04
N GLY A 20 11.20 -35.72 -16.68
CA GLY A 20 9.91 -35.22 -16.20
C GLY A 20 10.00 -34.30 -14.99
N ASP A 21 10.98 -34.54 -14.09
CA ASP A 21 11.16 -33.73 -12.89
C ASP A 21 12.13 -32.53 -13.04
N SER A 22 12.85 -32.45 -14.17
CA SER A 22 13.88 -31.41 -14.43
C SER A 22 13.43 -30.35 -15.43
N ALA A 23 12.28 -30.52 -16.07
CA ALA A 23 11.75 -29.51 -16.99
C ALA A 23 11.30 -28.27 -16.26
N PRO A 24 11.69 -27.04 -16.68
CA PRO A 24 11.18 -25.82 -16.08
C PRO A 24 9.65 -25.75 -16.25
N CYS A 25 8.93 -25.47 -15.15
CA CYS A 25 7.49 -25.36 -15.16
C CYS A 25 7.04 -24.33 -16.20
N MET A 26 6.24 -24.75 -17.18
CA MET A 26 5.75 -23.87 -18.26
C MET A 26 4.60 -22.98 -17.72
N GLY A 27 4.90 -21.71 -17.43
CA GLY A 27 3.96 -20.72 -16.88
C GLY A 27 3.04 -20.04 -17.90
N THR A 28 2.45 -20.77 -18.86
CA THR A 28 1.54 -20.18 -19.87
C THR A 28 0.18 -19.79 -19.28
N ASP A 29 -0.37 -20.58 -18.38
CA ASP A 29 -1.66 -20.36 -17.73
C ASP A 29 -1.66 -19.15 -16.82
N GLU A 30 -0.55 -18.89 -16.15
CA GLU A 30 -0.42 -17.80 -15.17
C GLU A 30 -0.40 -16.43 -15.86
N LYS A 31 0.31 -16.31 -17.01
CA LYS A 31 0.32 -15.08 -17.81
C LYS A 31 -1.06 -14.77 -18.38
N HIS A 32 -1.78 -15.78 -18.86
CA HIS A 32 -3.12 -15.60 -19.37
C HIS A 32 -4.13 -15.20 -18.26
N PHE A 33 -3.96 -15.74 -17.06
CA PHE A 33 -4.72 -15.35 -15.88
C PHE A 33 -4.44 -13.90 -15.48
N ALA A 34 -3.16 -13.52 -15.37
CA ALA A 34 -2.73 -12.16 -15.06
C ALA A 34 -3.26 -11.14 -16.08
N ALA A 35 -3.15 -11.44 -17.38
CA ALA A 35 -3.61 -10.57 -18.47
C ALA A 35 -5.11 -10.29 -18.45
N LYS A 36 -5.92 -11.20 -17.93
CA LYS A 36 -7.37 -10.99 -17.76
C LYS A 36 -7.73 -10.26 -16.46
N LEU A 37 -7.03 -10.56 -15.37
CA LEU A 37 -7.37 -10.09 -14.03
C LEU A 37 -6.81 -8.69 -13.75
N LEU A 38 -5.53 -8.46 -14.04
CA LEU A 38 -4.81 -7.28 -13.57
C LEU A 38 -5.27 -5.95 -14.22
N PRO A 39 -5.45 -5.83 -15.55
CA PRO A 39 -5.77 -4.55 -16.16
C PRO A 39 -7.06 -3.91 -15.66
N PRO A 40 -8.21 -4.61 -15.58
CA PRO A 40 -9.45 -4.00 -15.09
C PRO A 40 -9.33 -3.60 -13.62
N LEU A 41 -8.71 -4.42 -12.77
CA LEU A 41 -8.55 -4.11 -11.36
C LEU A 41 -7.58 -2.95 -11.13
N TYR A 42 -6.44 -2.93 -11.80
CA TYR A 42 -5.49 -1.81 -11.72
C TYR A 42 -6.13 -0.51 -12.23
N SER A 43 -6.92 -0.56 -13.29
CA SER A 43 -7.65 0.62 -13.80
C SER A 43 -8.61 1.19 -12.75
N LEU A 44 -9.37 0.34 -12.06
CA LEU A 44 -10.24 0.76 -10.96
C LEU A 44 -9.44 1.38 -9.81
N VAL A 45 -8.35 0.73 -9.39
CA VAL A 45 -7.47 1.24 -8.32
C VAL A 45 -6.87 2.59 -8.72
N VAL A 46 -6.44 2.76 -9.98
CA VAL A 46 -5.92 4.04 -10.47
C VAL A 46 -6.98 5.13 -10.41
N ILE A 47 -8.19 4.89 -10.92
CA ILE A 47 -9.26 5.88 -10.94
C ILE A 47 -9.64 6.30 -9.51
N PHE A 48 -9.97 5.35 -8.65
CA PHE A 48 -10.42 5.64 -7.28
C PHE A 48 -9.29 6.07 -6.37
N GLY A 49 -8.11 5.45 -6.48
CA GLY A 49 -6.94 5.80 -5.69
C GLY A 49 -6.40 7.18 -6.02
N LEU A 50 -6.27 7.52 -7.32
CA LEU A 50 -5.81 8.84 -7.74
C LEU A 50 -6.80 9.93 -7.31
N THR A 51 -8.08 9.79 -7.66
CA THR A 51 -9.10 10.80 -7.33
C THR A 51 -9.29 10.96 -5.83
N GLY A 52 -9.34 9.87 -5.08
CA GLY A 52 -9.52 9.88 -3.64
C GLY A 52 -8.35 10.52 -2.89
N ASN A 53 -7.11 10.11 -3.19
CA ASN A 53 -5.94 10.65 -2.50
C ASN A 53 -5.61 12.08 -2.93
N MET A 54 -5.82 12.47 -4.19
CA MET A 54 -5.71 13.87 -4.61
C MET A 54 -6.73 14.76 -3.87
N LEU A 55 -7.94 14.28 -3.65
CA LEU A 55 -8.94 14.99 -2.84
C LEU A 55 -8.50 15.14 -1.38
N VAL A 56 -7.89 14.10 -0.79
CA VAL A 56 -7.32 14.15 0.57
C VAL A 56 -6.23 15.21 0.64
N VAL A 57 -5.26 15.21 -0.28
CA VAL A 57 -4.20 16.21 -0.36
C VAL A 57 -4.78 17.61 -0.47
N LEU A 58 -5.72 17.83 -1.38
CA LEU A 58 -6.37 19.13 -1.57
C LEU A 58 -7.05 19.64 -0.30
N ILE A 59 -7.80 18.77 0.39
CA ILE A 59 -8.51 19.13 1.63
C ILE A 59 -7.52 19.44 2.75
N LEU A 60 -6.50 18.63 2.94
CA LEU A 60 -5.52 18.83 4.02
C LEU A 60 -4.69 20.09 3.83
N VAL A 61 -4.24 20.36 2.60
CA VAL A 61 -3.39 21.52 2.30
C VAL A 61 -4.21 22.81 2.25
N LYS A 62 -5.28 22.84 1.46
CA LYS A 62 -6.02 24.08 1.16
C LYS A 62 -7.01 24.48 2.24
N TYR A 63 -7.71 23.50 2.82
CA TYR A 63 -8.83 23.78 3.74
C TYR A 63 -8.46 23.60 5.21
N LYS A 64 -7.67 22.60 5.55
CA LYS A 64 -7.28 22.29 6.93
C LYS A 64 -5.99 22.96 7.37
N ARG A 65 -5.09 23.29 6.42
CA ARG A 65 -3.81 24.01 6.63
C ARG A 65 -2.84 23.31 7.60
N LEU A 66 -2.80 21.97 7.60
CA LEU A 66 -1.83 21.14 8.32
C LEU A 66 -1.51 21.61 9.76
N LYS A 67 -2.53 21.75 10.59
CA LYS A 67 -2.39 22.31 11.94
C LYS A 67 -1.91 21.33 13.00
N SER A 68 -1.81 20.06 12.69
CA SER A 68 -1.42 19.01 13.64
C SER A 68 -0.48 17.98 13.01
N MET A 69 0.31 17.33 13.86
CA MET A 69 1.19 16.21 13.49
C MET A 69 0.43 15.10 12.75
N THR A 70 -0.76 14.75 13.22
CA THR A 70 -1.65 13.79 12.54
C THR A 70 -1.98 14.20 11.10
N ASP A 71 -2.23 15.51 10.85
CA ASP A 71 -2.55 16.00 9.51
C ASP A 71 -1.38 15.83 8.55
N ILE A 72 -0.15 16.04 9.04
CA ILE A 72 1.07 15.86 8.29
C ILE A 72 1.23 14.38 7.90
N TYR A 73 1.03 13.47 8.85
CA TYR A 73 1.14 12.03 8.56
C TYR A 73 0.06 11.53 7.60
N LEU A 74 -1.18 12.02 7.73
CA LEU A 74 -2.26 11.69 6.78
C LEU A 74 -1.98 12.25 5.38
N LEU A 75 -1.40 13.45 5.28
CA LEU A 75 -0.95 13.99 4.00
C LEU A 75 0.12 13.11 3.36
N ASN A 76 1.15 12.74 4.12
CA ASN A 76 2.23 11.91 3.62
C ASN A 76 1.75 10.49 3.26
N LEU A 77 0.80 9.93 4.00
CA LEU A 77 0.16 8.66 3.64
C LEU A 77 -0.58 8.77 2.28
N ALA A 78 -1.31 9.87 2.05
CA ALA A 78 -1.95 10.10 0.75
C ALA A 78 -0.92 10.28 -0.38
N ILE A 79 0.23 10.92 -0.12
CA ILE A 79 1.33 11.03 -1.10
C ILE A 79 1.95 9.65 -1.38
N SER A 80 2.15 8.82 -0.36
CA SER A 80 2.63 7.43 -0.51
C SER A 80 1.69 6.61 -1.39
N ASP A 81 0.37 6.70 -1.15
CA ASP A 81 -0.66 6.05 -1.96
C ASP A 81 -0.64 6.56 -3.41
N LEU A 82 -0.44 7.86 -3.64
CA LEU A 82 -0.34 8.43 -4.98
C LEU A 82 0.89 7.95 -5.74
N LEU A 83 2.06 7.84 -5.10
CA LEU A 83 3.27 7.28 -5.71
C LEU A 83 3.03 5.83 -6.15
N PHE A 84 2.44 5.04 -5.26
CA PHE A 84 2.10 3.66 -5.55
C PHE A 84 1.13 3.55 -6.74
N VAL A 85 0.02 4.29 -6.71
CA VAL A 85 -1.01 4.32 -7.76
C VAL A 85 -0.44 4.79 -9.10
N PHE A 86 0.52 5.75 -9.09
CA PHE A 86 1.15 6.26 -10.30
C PHE A 86 1.91 5.18 -11.09
N SER A 87 2.46 4.18 -10.44
CA SER A 87 3.18 3.08 -11.10
C SER A 87 2.24 2.06 -11.79
N LEU A 88 0.99 1.92 -11.34
CA LEU A 88 0.08 0.86 -11.76
C LEU A 88 -0.29 0.84 -13.24
N PRO A 89 -0.48 1.97 -13.96
CA PRO A 89 -0.76 1.93 -15.40
C PRO A 89 0.31 1.21 -16.22
N PHE A 90 1.58 1.36 -15.84
CA PHE A 90 2.70 0.70 -16.51
C PHE A 90 2.71 -0.81 -16.23
N TRP A 91 2.40 -1.21 -15.01
CA TRP A 91 2.27 -2.62 -14.63
C TRP A 91 1.03 -3.26 -15.26
N ALA A 92 -0.08 -2.52 -15.40
CA ALA A 92 -1.27 -2.98 -16.12
C ALA A 92 -0.99 -3.25 -17.59
N TYR A 93 -0.25 -2.37 -18.25
CA TYR A 93 0.19 -2.57 -19.64
C TYR A 93 1.11 -3.80 -19.75
N TYR A 94 2.10 -3.91 -18.85
CA TYR A 94 3.07 -5.03 -18.86
C TYR A 94 2.41 -6.38 -18.56
N ALA A 95 1.30 -6.43 -17.83
CA ALA A 95 0.56 -7.67 -17.59
C ALA A 95 0.02 -8.32 -18.87
N VAL A 96 -0.26 -7.51 -19.91
CA VAL A 96 -0.81 -7.98 -21.20
C VAL A 96 0.25 -8.04 -22.29
N HIS A 97 1.19 -7.08 -22.27
CA HIS A 97 2.17 -6.84 -23.31
C HIS A 97 3.59 -7.07 -22.80
N ASP A 98 4.57 -6.94 -23.70
CA ASP A 98 5.98 -6.93 -23.33
C ASP A 98 6.34 -5.62 -22.64
N TRP A 99 7.44 -5.61 -21.88
CA TRP A 99 7.99 -4.40 -21.30
C TRP A 99 8.65 -3.53 -22.35
N ILE A 100 7.99 -2.46 -22.77
CA ILE A 100 8.48 -1.55 -23.83
C ILE A 100 9.11 -0.26 -23.30
N PHE A 101 9.04 -0.01 -21.98
CA PHE A 101 9.42 1.28 -21.39
C PHE A 101 10.93 1.43 -21.12
N GLY A 102 11.74 0.44 -21.44
CA GLY A 102 13.19 0.46 -21.26
C GLY A 102 13.65 0.23 -19.82
N GLU A 103 14.97 0.16 -19.63
CA GLU A 103 15.57 -0.19 -18.34
C GLU A 103 15.41 0.91 -17.29
N ALA A 104 15.55 2.17 -17.68
CA ALA A 104 15.44 3.31 -16.74
C ALA A 104 14.06 3.34 -16.07
N LEU A 105 12.97 3.19 -16.83
CA LEU A 105 11.62 3.16 -16.27
C LEU A 105 11.33 1.88 -15.49
N CYS A 106 11.91 0.72 -15.86
CA CYS A 106 11.83 -0.51 -15.07
C CYS A 106 12.37 -0.27 -13.65
N ARG A 107 13.55 0.33 -13.51
CA ARG A 107 14.18 0.63 -12.22
C ARG A 107 13.41 1.70 -11.43
N ILE A 108 13.04 2.80 -12.09
CA ILE A 108 12.34 3.92 -11.45
C ILE A 108 10.96 3.48 -10.95
N LEU A 109 10.17 2.78 -11.76
CA LEU A 109 8.81 2.35 -11.39
C LEU A 109 8.83 1.30 -10.29
N SER A 110 9.79 0.36 -10.32
CA SER A 110 9.99 -0.58 -9.22
C SER A 110 10.38 0.12 -7.92
N GLY A 111 11.24 1.16 -8.02
CA GLY A 111 11.61 1.99 -6.87
C GLY A 111 10.43 2.79 -6.32
N ILE A 112 9.63 3.41 -7.17
CA ILE A 112 8.42 4.17 -6.78
C ILE A 112 7.40 3.26 -6.12
N TYR A 113 7.18 2.06 -6.66
CA TYR A 113 6.30 1.06 -6.07
C TYR A 113 6.73 0.71 -4.64
N LEU A 114 8.01 0.36 -4.44
CA LEU A 114 8.56 0.02 -3.11
C LEU A 114 8.59 1.22 -2.16
N LEU A 115 8.92 2.40 -2.66
CA LEU A 115 8.92 3.63 -1.87
C LEU A 115 7.52 3.95 -1.37
N GLY A 116 6.50 3.85 -2.23
CA GLY A 116 5.09 4.02 -1.85
C GLY A 116 4.66 2.98 -0.81
N PHE A 117 5.02 1.71 -1.01
CA PHE A 117 4.73 0.63 -0.07
C PHE A 117 5.34 0.87 1.32
N TYR A 118 6.68 1.05 1.42
CA TYR A 118 7.34 1.21 2.72
C TYR A 118 6.99 2.52 3.41
N SER A 119 6.89 3.63 2.67
CA SER A 119 6.48 4.90 3.27
C SER A 119 5.05 4.84 3.79
N GLY A 120 4.13 4.22 3.06
CA GLY A 120 2.73 4.05 3.47
C GLY A 120 2.62 3.33 4.82
N ILE A 121 3.25 2.17 4.98
CA ILE A 121 3.20 1.44 6.25
C ILE A 121 3.88 2.21 7.39
N PHE A 122 5.00 2.88 7.14
CA PHE A 122 5.68 3.65 8.16
C PHE A 122 4.84 4.86 8.61
N PHE A 123 4.09 5.52 7.71
CA PHE A 123 3.15 6.56 8.11
C PHE A 123 1.96 6.01 8.92
N ILE A 124 1.47 4.80 8.64
CA ILE A 124 0.47 4.13 9.48
C ILE A 124 1.04 3.85 10.89
N ILE A 125 2.30 3.41 10.99
CA ILE A 125 3.00 3.25 12.28
C ILE A 125 3.09 4.59 13.01
N LEU A 126 3.54 5.66 12.35
CA LEU A 126 3.64 7.00 12.96
C LEU A 126 2.29 7.51 13.44
N LEU A 127 1.20 7.30 12.68
CA LEU A 127 -0.17 7.61 13.10
C LEU A 127 -0.58 6.83 14.35
N THR A 128 -0.21 5.56 14.42
CA THR A 128 -0.47 4.69 15.59
C THR A 128 0.28 5.20 16.83
N LEU A 129 1.57 5.50 16.68
CA LEU A 129 2.40 6.06 17.76
C LEU A 129 1.94 7.45 18.18
N ASP A 130 1.49 8.31 17.26
CA ASP A 130 0.88 9.60 17.58
C ASP A 130 -0.36 9.45 18.45
N ARG A 131 -1.21 8.45 18.20
CA ARG A 131 -2.39 8.15 19.03
C ARG A 131 -1.98 7.57 20.39
N TYR A 132 -1.02 6.65 20.41
CA TYR A 132 -0.47 6.08 21.64
C TYR A 132 0.06 7.18 22.57
N LEU A 133 0.94 8.04 22.08
CA LEU A 133 1.47 9.17 22.86
C LEU A 133 0.36 10.10 23.36
N ALA A 134 -0.60 10.45 22.49
CA ALA A 134 -1.68 11.38 22.85
C ALA A 134 -2.60 10.88 23.96
N ILE A 135 -2.71 9.56 24.16
CA ILE A 135 -3.67 8.95 25.07
C ILE A 135 -2.99 8.39 26.29
N VAL A 136 -1.95 7.59 26.12
CA VAL A 136 -1.24 6.91 27.20
C VAL A 136 -0.26 7.86 27.89
N HIS A 137 0.46 8.68 27.14
CA HIS A 137 1.46 9.61 27.64
C HIS A 137 1.07 11.08 27.39
N ALA A 138 -0.15 11.47 27.80
CA ALA A 138 -0.75 12.76 27.46
C ALA A 138 0.12 13.97 27.87
N VAL A 139 0.78 13.94 29.01
CA VAL A 139 1.66 15.03 29.50
C VAL A 139 2.90 15.19 28.60
N PHE A 140 3.53 14.10 28.26
CA PHE A 140 4.68 14.09 27.33
C PHE A 140 4.23 14.55 25.92
N ALA A 141 3.06 14.12 25.49
CA ALA A 141 2.49 14.45 24.19
C ALA A 141 2.29 15.97 23.99
N LEU A 142 2.00 16.74 25.04
CA LEU A 142 1.86 18.21 24.96
C LEU A 142 3.13 18.89 24.43
N LYS A 143 4.31 18.38 24.81
CA LYS A 143 5.61 18.91 24.35
C LYS A 143 6.06 18.28 23.02
N ALA A 144 5.81 16.99 22.82
CA ALA A 144 6.34 16.23 21.67
C ALA A 144 5.48 16.34 20.40
N ARG A 145 4.17 16.62 20.49
CA ARG A 145 3.24 16.63 19.34
C ARG A 145 3.17 17.99 18.65
N THR A 146 4.29 18.49 18.18
CA THR A 146 4.37 19.74 17.40
C THR A 146 4.39 19.46 15.89
N VAL A 147 4.00 20.47 15.11
CA VAL A 147 4.10 20.43 13.64
C VAL A 147 5.54 20.17 13.18
N THR A 148 6.51 20.82 13.84
CA THR A 148 7.94 20.67 13.53
C THR A 148 8.42 19.22 13.68
N TYR A 149 8.11 18.58 14.81
CA TYR A 149 8.46 17.16 14.99
C TYR A 149 7.74 16.26 14.00
N GLY A 150 6.50 16.59 13.62
CA GLY A 150 5.77 15.88 12.56
C GLY A 150 6.47 15.96 11.21
N ILE A 151 7.01 17.11 10.84
CA ILE A 151 7.76 17.31 9.60
C ILE A 151 9.09 16.54 9.66
N LEU A 152 9.86 16.68 10.74
CA LEU A 152 11.14 15.96 10.90
C LEU A 152 10.97 14.45 10.85
N ALA A 153 9.98 13.91 11.55
CA ALA A 153 9.66 12.48 11.49
C ALA A 153 9.25 12.05 10.09
N SER A 154 8.51 12.88 9.35
CA SER A 154 8.13 12.58 7.96
C SER A 154 9.34 12.54 7.04
N ILE A 155 10.27 13.50 7.15
CA ILE A 155 11.51 13.49 6.37
C ILE A 155 12.33 12.23 6.68
N ALA A 156 12.52 11.91 7.96
CA ALA A 156 13.22 10.69 8.37
C ALA A 156 12.54 9.43 7.79
N THR A 157 11.22 9.37 7.80
CA THR A 157 10.44 8.26 7.23
C THR A 157 10.68 8.11 5.73
N TRP A 158 10.67 9.20 4.97
CA TRP A 158 10.95 9.17 3.54
C TRP A 158 12.38 8.71 3.25
N VAL A 159 13.37 9.19 4.00
CA VAL A 159 14.77 8.76 3.86
C VAL A 159 14.91 7.27 4.14
N VAL A 160 14.34 6.77 5.25
CA VAL A 160 14.38 5.34 5.59
C VAL A 160 13.68 4.49 4.53
N ALA A 161 12.49 4.89 4.08
CA ALA A 161 11.75 4.18 3.03
C ALA A 161 12.55 4.13 1.72
N LEU A 162 13.22 5.24 1.34
CA LEU A 162 14.07 5.29 0.16
C LEU A 162 15.26 4.31 0.27
N LEU A 163 15.98 4.34 1.39
CA LEU A 163 17.13 3.45 1.63
C LEU A 163 16.72 1.96 1.57
N ILE A 164 15.56 1.61 2.13
CA ILE A 164 15.03 0.25 2.08
C ILE A 164 14.62 -0.15 0.66
N SER A 165 14.22 0.81 -0.19
CA SER A 165 13.80 0.58 -1.56
C SER A 165 14.97 0.46 -2.55
N VAL A 166 16.18 0.94 -2.20
CA VAL A 166 17.37 0.91 -3.06
C VAL A 166 17.64 -0.47 -3.68
N PRO A 167 17.61 -1.60 -2.96
CA PRO A 167 17.84 -2.90 -3.59
C PRO A 167 16.85 -3.21 -4.71
N GLY A 168 15.58 -2.78 -4.58
CA GLY A 168 14.60 -2.92 -5.65
C GLY A 168 14.96 -2.11 -6.89
N ILE A 169 15.48 -0.90 -6.72
CA ILE A 169 15.93 -0.07 -7.84
C ILE A 169 17.15 -0.69 -8.55
N VAL A 170 18.10 -1.17 -7.76
CA VAL A 170 19.38 -1.71 -8.27
C VAL A 170 19.20 -3.03 -9.00
N PHE A 171 18.39 -3.93 -8.44
CA PHE A 171 18.25 -5.29 -8.98
C PHE A 171 17.19 -5.43 -10.07
N HIS A 172 16.29 -4.47 -10.27
CA HIS A 172 15.35 -4.53 -11.39
C HIS A 172 16.04 -4.14 -12.70
N LYS A 173 15.88 -5.01 -13.70
CA LYS A 173 16.47 -4.83 -15.05
C LYS A 173 15.49 -5.30 -16.10
N THR A 174 15.65 -4.73 -17.29
CA THR A 174 14.96 -5.23 -18.47
C THR A 174 15.82 -6.33 -19.12
N GLN A 175 15.24 -7.51 -19.28
CA GLN A 175 15.89 -8.63 -19.99
C GLN A 175 14.99 -9.16 -21.09
N LYS A 176 15.61 -9.77 -22.10
CA LYS A 176 14.91 -10.47 -23.17
C LYS A 176 14.86 -11.96 -22.82
N GLU A 177 13.69 -12.45 -22.46
CA GLU A 177 13.41 -13.84 -22.13
C GLU A 177 12.44 -14.43 -23.17
N ASN A 178 12.80 -15.56 -23.81
CA ASN A 178 11.95 -16.24 -24.80
C ASN A 178 11.34 -15.25 -25.83
N SER A 179 12.20 -14.42 -26.44
CA SER A 179 11.82 -13.36 -27.42
C SER A 179 10.96 -12.21 -26.90
N ARG A 180 10.68 -12.13 -25.59
CA ARG A 180 9.91 -11.05 -24.95
C ARG A 180 10.79 -10.23 -24.00
N TYR A 181 10.50 -8.93 -23.91
CA TYR A 181 11.13 -8.07 -22.91
C TYR A 181 10.38 -8.15 -21.59
N THR A 182 11.12 -8.42 -20.50
CA THR A 182 10.61 -8.50 -19.13
C THR A 182 11.27 -7.45 -18.26
N CYS A 183 10.54 -6.92 -17.27
CA CYS A 183 11.08 -6.10 -16.19
C CYS A 183 10.94 -6.87 -14.88
N SER A 184 12.04 -7.37 -14.35
CA SER A 184 12.04 -8.21 -13.15
C SER A 184 13.34 -8.07 -12.36
N ALA A 185 13.33 -8.57 -11.11
CA ALA A 185 14.50 -8.51 -10.23
C ALA A 185 15.52 -9.59 -10.64
N HIS A 186 16.74 -9.17 -10.95
CA HIS A 186 17.85 -10.04 -11.30
C HIS A 186 18.98 -9.88 -10.29
N TYR A 187 19.22 -10.93 -9.54
CA TYR A 187 20.27 -10.96 -8.53
C TYR A 187 21.56 -11.56 -9.09
N PRO A 188 22.75 -11.20 -8.55
CA PRO A 188 24.03 -11.82 -8.94
C PRO A 188 23.98 -13.34 -8.83
N ASN A 189 24.48 -14.05 -9.82
CA ASN A 189 24.35 -15.51 -9.97
C ASN A 189 24.83 -16.28 -8.72
N ASP A 190 25.97 -15.89 -8.14
CA ASP A 190 26.59 -16.58 -7.00
C ASP A 190 25.79 -16.46 -5.69
N ALA A 191 24.87 -15.52 -5.59
CA ALA A 191 24.10 -15.23 -4.38
C ALA A 191 22.61 -15.05 -4.64
N SER A 192 22.09 -15.42 -5.80
CA SER A 192 20.71 -15.12 -6.23
C SER A 192 19.65 -15.62 -5.24
N ILE A 193 19.78 -16.85 -4.74
CA ILE A 193 18.88 -17.46 -3.76
C ILE A 193 18.91 -16.69 -2.43
N LYS A 194 20.12 -16.35 -1.94
CA LYS A 194 20.29 -15.61 -0.68
C LYS A 194 19.65 -14.21 -0.77
N TRP A 195 19.83 -13.52 -1.89
CA TRP A 195 19.20 -12.21 -2.11
C TRP A 195 17.68 -12.31 -2.20
N LYS A 196 17.13 -13.31 -2.89
CA LYS A 196 15.70 -13.56 -2.97
C LYS A 196 15.10 -13.80 -1.58
N TYR A 197 15.72 -14.66 -0.79
CA TYR A 197 15.27 -14.95 0.59
C TYR A 197 15.38 -13.70 1.47
N SER A 198 16.50 -12.99 1.44
CA SER A 198 16.72 -11.77 2.21
C SER A 198 15.69 -10.69 1.86
N TYR A 199 15.39 -10.50 0.57
CA TYR A 199 14.40 -9.55 0.09
C TYR A 199 13.01 -9.88 0.62
N THR A 200 12.57 -11.14 0.50
CA THR A 200 11.25 -11.58 0.98
C THR A 200 11.15 -11.49 2.51
N LEU A 201 12.19 -11.91 3.25
CA LEU A 201 12.22 -11.77 4.69
C LEU A 201 12.14 -10.31 5.12
N LYS A 202 12.94 -9.43 4.51
CA LYS A 202 12.90 -7.99 4.77
C LYS A 202 11.50 -7.43 4.54
N MET A 203 10.86 -7.79 3.42
CA MET A 203 9.52 -7.34 3.08
C MET A 203 8.47 -7.81 4.09
N ASN A 204 8.55 -9.08 4.52
CA ASN A 204 7.64 -9.63 5.53
C ASN A 204 7.89 -9.04 6.92
N ILE A 205 9.14 -8.88 7.33
CA ILE A 205 9.47 -8.32 8.65
C ILE A 205 9.04 -6.86 8.73
N LEU A 206 9.47 -6.01 7.79
CA LEU A 206 9.21 -4.57 7.81
C LEU A 206 7.80 -4.19 7.34
N GLY A 207 7.20 -5.00 6.46
CA GLY A 207 5.86 -4.75 5.93
C GLY A 207 4.73 -5.36 6.74
N LEU A 208 4.98 -6.40 7.55
CA LEU A 208 3.92 -7.07 8.31
C LEU A 208 4.27 -7.24 9.78
N ILE A 209 5.37 -7.95 10.11
CA ILE A 209 5.64 -8.40 11.49
C ILE A 209 5.87 -7.22 12.43
N VAL A 210 6.82 -6.33 12.10
CA VAL A 210 7.16 -5.17 12.93
C VAL A 210 5.96 -4.21 13.06
N PRO A 211 5.26 -3.81 11.97
CA PRO A 211 4.05 -3.01 12.07
C PRO A 211 2.98 -3.66 12.96
N MET A 212 2.71 -4.93 12.78
CA MET A 212 1.71 -5.66 13.57
C MET A 212 2.04 -5.67 15.06
N LEU A 213 3.29 -5.91 15.43
CA LEU A 213 3.71 -5.90 16.85
C LEU A 213 3.56 -4.50 17.48
N ILE A 214 3.99 -3.45 16.77
CA ILE A 214 3.82 -2.05 17.22
C ILE A 214 2.35 -1.71 17.39
N MET A 215 1.51 -2.12 16.46
CA MET A 215 0.07 -1.87 16.47
C MET A 215 -0.60 -2.61 17.64
N ILE A 216 -0.34 -3.91 17.82
CA ILE A 216 -0.89 -4.70 18.92
C ILE A 216 -0.50 -4.07 20.25
N PHE A 217 0.79 -3.77 20.47
CA PHE A 217 1.27 -3.13 21.69
C PHE A 217 0.57 -1.79 21.94
N SER A 218 0.60 -0.88 20.96
CA SER A 218 0.05 0.46 21.10
C SER A 218 -1.45 0.45 21.39
N TYR A 219 -2.23 -0.36 20.66
CA TYR A 219 -3.69 -0.44 20.87
C TYR A 219 -4.07 -1.16 22.15
N SER A 220 -3.31 -2.14 22.61
CA SER A 220 -3.53 -2.76 23.92
C SER A 220 -3.41 -1.71 25.03
N GLN A 221 -2.37 -0.89 25.01
CA GLN A 221 -2.16 0.19 25.99
C GLN A 221 -3.23 1.31 25.88
N ILE A 222 -3.61 1.67 24.66
CA ILE A 222 -4.69 2.64 24.41
C ILE A 222 -6.01 2.13 25.00
N LEU A 223 -6.38 0.88 24.75
CA LEU A 223 -7.61 0.27 25.25
C LEU A 223 -7.63 0.25 26.77
N ILE A 224 -6.56 -0.18 27.43
CA ILE A 224 -6.44 -0.16 28.90
C ILE A 224 -6.66 1.26 29.43
N THR A 225 -6.05 2.25 28.82
CA THR A 225 -6.17 3.66 29.24
C THR A 225 -7.60 4.20 29.03
N LEU A 226 -8.25 3.88 27.91
CA LEU A 226 -9.62 4.32 27.60
C LEU A 226 -10.68 3.65 28.47
N LEU A 227 -10.46 2.40 28.90
CA LEU A 227 -11.33 1.71 29.86
C LEU A 227 -11.29 2.39 31.24
N ARG A 228 -10.12 2.93 31.63
CA ARG A 228 -9.96 3.68 32.89
C ARG A 228 -10.50 5.12 32.83
N CYS A 229 -10.43 5.77 31.64
CA CYS A 229 -10.83 7.18 31.46
C CYS A 229 -11.78 7.31 30.28
N ARG A 230 -13.10 7.31 30.54
CA ARG A 230 -14.13 7.41 29.49
C ARG A 230 -14.16 8.82 28.89
N ASN A 231 -13.52 9.01 27.72
CA ASN A 231 -13.50 10.27 26.98
C ASN A 231 -13.88 10.02 25.51
N GLU A 232 -15.11 10.40 25.13
CA GLU A 232 -15.66 10.16 23.79
C GLU A 232 -14.86 10.82 22.67
N LYS A 233 -14.30 12.03 22.88
CA LYS A 233 -13.49 12.71 21.85
C LYS A 233 -12.20 11.95 21.56
N LYS A 234 -11.56 11.37 22.60
CA LYS A 234 -10.37 10.52 22.42
C LYS A 234 -10.72 9.22 21.70
N GLN A 235 -11.84 8.58 22.06
CA GLN A 235 -12.31 7.34 21.41
C GLN A 235 -12.55 7.52 19.91
N LYS A 236 -13.17 8.62 19.48
CA LYS A 236 -13.40 8.91 18.06
C LYS A 236 -12.11 9.07 17.26
N ALA A 237 -11.09 9.73 17.83
CA ALA A 237 -9.80 9.90 17.17
C ALA A 237 -9.03 8.58 17.03
N VAL A 238 -9.11 7.70 18.03
CA VAL A 238 -8.52 6.34 17.99
C VAL A 238 -9.21 5.48 16.94
N ARG A 239 -10.53 5.52 16.88
CA ARG A 239 -11.32 4.72 15.93
C ARG A 239 -10.87 4.92 14.49
N LEU A 240 -10.56 6.16 14.06
CA LEU A 240 -10.09 6.43 12.70
C LEU A 240 -8.81 5.65 12.39
N ILE A 241 -7.80 5.79 13.25
CA ILE A 241 -6.48 5.18 13.02
C ILE A 241 -6.56 3.65 13.17
N PHE A 242 -7.37 3.17 14.12
CA PHE A 242 -7.63 1.73 14.28
C PHE A 242 -8.23 1.12 13.01
N VAL A 243 -9.20 1.78 12.40
CA VAL A 243 -9.83 1.30 11.16
C VAL A 243 -8.82 1.26 10.02
N ILE A 244 -7.98 2.30 9.84
CA ILE A 244 -6.90 2.31 8.83
C ILE A 244 -5.97 1.11 9.01
N MET A 245 -5.54 0.86 10.25
CA MET A 245 -4.68 -0.25 10.60
C MET A 245 -5.31 -1.61 10.28
N VAL A 246 -6.56 -1.83 10.70
CA VAL A 246 -7.28 -3.09 10.46
C VAL A 246 -7.40 -3.36 8.96
N PHE A 247 -7.76 -2.35 8.17
CA PHE A 247 -7.81 -2.50 6.72
C PHE A 247 -6.43 -2.78 6.12
N TYR A 248 -5.36 -2.11 6.59
CA TYR A 248 -4.02 -2.44 6.16
C TYR A 248 -3.71 -3.93 6.37
N LEU A 249 -3.93 -4.45 7.58
CA LEU A 249 -3.65 -5.86 7.90
C LEU A 249 -4.49 -6.83 7.06
N ILE A 250 -5.79 -6.56 6.88
CA ILE A 250 -6.68 -7.41 6.09
C ILE A 250 -6.22 -7.50 4.63
N PHE A 251 -5.82 -6.38 4.03
CA PHE A 251 -5.45 -6.35 2.62
C PHE A 251 -4.03 -6.84 2.35
N TRP A 252 -3.06 -6.57 3.24
CA TRP A 252 -1.67 -6.92 3.01
C TRP A 252 -1.26 -8.30 3.55
N THR A 253 -1.88 -8.81 4.61
CA THR A 253 -1.52 -10.10 5.20
C THR A 253 -1.59 -11.27 4.19
N PRO A 254 -2.63 -11.41 3.35
CA PRO A 254 -2.68 -12.50 2.36
C PRO A 254 -1.50 -12.46 1.38
N PHE A 255 -1.13 -11.27 0.90
CA PHE A 255 0.01 -11.09 0.01
C PHE A 255 1.33 -11.50 0.69
N HIS A 256 1.56 -11.07 1.91
CA HIS A 256 2.76 -11.43 2.67
C HIS A 256 2.88 -12.94 2.89
N ILE A 257 1.78 -13.61 3.21
CA ILE A 257 1.74 -15.07 3.37
C ILE A 257 2.04 -15.76 2.03
N SER A 258 1.36 -15.37 0.94
CA SER A 258 1.56 -15.95 -0.39
C SER A 258 2.99 -15.78 -0.88
N SER A 259 3.56 -14.58 -0.72
CA SER A 259 4.93 -14.26 -1.10
C SER A 259 5.96 -15.05 -0.28
N PHE A 260 5.71 -15.25 1.01
CA PHE A 260 6.56 -16.08 1.88
C PHE A 260 6.51 -17.55 1.43
N LEU A 261 5.33 -18.13 1.28
CA LEU A 261 5.15 -19.52 0.85
C LEU A 261 5.80 -19.78 -0.52
N TYR A 262 5.62 -18.88 -1.49
CA TYR A 262 6.24 -18.98 -2.81
C TYR A 262 7.78 -18.94 -2.75
N THR A 263 8.33 -18.05 -1.93
CA THR A 263 9.78 -17.91 -1.85
C THR A 263 10.43 -19.11 -1.16
N PHE A 264 9.79 -19.65 -0.13
CA PHE A 264 10.32 -20.75 0.67
C PHE A 264 9.71 -22.11 0.34
N GLN A 265 8.98 -22.24 -0.78
CA GLN A 265 8.30 -23.48 -1.17
C GLN A 265 9.24 -24.70 -1.23
N SER A 266 10.47 -24.52 -1.74
CA SER A 266 11.47 -25.61 -1.83
C SER A 266 11.95 -26.10 -0.48
N LEU A 267 11.80 -25.30 0.59
CA LEU A 267 12.13 -25.70 1.98
C LEU A 267 10.92 -26.26 2.73
N LEU A 268 9.70 -25.84 2.35
CA LEU A 268 8.45 -26.19 3.04
C LEU A 268 7.72 -27.37 2.41
N PHE A 269 7.83 -27.54 1.11
CA PHE A 269 7.10 -28.53 0.33
C PHE A 269 8.02 -29.28 -0.61
N ILE A 270 7.57 -30.46 -1.08
CA ILE A 270 8.21 -31.15 -2.19
C ILE A 270 8.02 -30.29 -3.47
N PRO A 271 9.08 -30.02 -4.23
CA PRO A 271 8.98 -29.24 -5.48
C PRO A 271 7.97 -29.88 -6.43
N ASN A 272 6.89 -29.15 -6.74
CA ASN A 272 5.85 -29.56 -7.68
C ASN A 272 5.42 -28.34 -8.50
N CYS A 273 5.35 -28.49 -9.83
CA CYS A 273 4.95 -27.43 -10.74
C CYS A 273 3.54 -26.91 -10.49
N GLU A 274 2.61 -27.76 -10.09
CA GLU A 274 1.24 -27.38 -9.76
C GLU A 274 1.20 -26.46 -8.52
N ILE A 275 1.91 -26.82 -7.44
CA ILE A 275 2.01 -25.99 -6.23
C ILE A 275 2.63 -24.64 -6.56
N LYS A 276 3.70 -24.63 -7.36
CA LYS A 276 4.37 -23.38 -7.77
C LYS A 276 3.40 -22.48 -8.55
N GLY A 277 2.70 -23.02 -9.56
CA GLY A 277 1.74 -22.26 -10.36
C GLY A 277 0.56 -21.72 -9.54
N ASN A 278 0.05 -22.51 -8.58
CA ASN A 278 -1.01 -22.08 -7.68
C ASN A 278 -0.54 -20.94 -6.74
N LEU A 279 0.70 -20.98 -6.25
CA LEU A 279 1.29 -19.92 -5.42
C LEU A 279 1.54 -18.64 -6.24
N GLU A 280 1.97 -18.74 -7.50
CA GLU A 280 2.13 -17.59 -8.40
C GLU A 280 0.78 -16.90 -8.66
N LYS A 281 -0.28 -17.65 -8.95
CA LYS A 281 -1.65 -17.12 -9.06
C LYS A 281 -2.12 -16.48 -7.75
N ALA A 282 -1.85 -17.11 -6.61
CA ALA A 282 -2.20 -16.58 -5.29
C ALA A 282 -1.49 -15.24 -5.01
N ILE A 283 -0.20 -15.09 -5.36
CA ILE A 283 0.52 -13.82 -5.23
C ILE A 283 -0.16 -12.74 -6.08
N GLN A 284 -0.46 -13.01 -7.34
CA GLN A 284 -1.09 -12.04 -8.24
C GLN A 284 -2.45 -11.55 -7.72
N VAL A 285 -3.28 -12.48 -7.24
CA VAL A 285 -4.60 -12.15 -6.67
C VAL A 285 -4.44 -11.35 -5.37
N THR A 286 -3.61 -11.82 -4.45
CA THR A 286 -3.46 -11.18 -3.13
C THR A 286 -2.72 -9.84 -3.21
N GLU A 287 -1.76 -9.69 -4.12
CA GLU A 287 -1.12 -8.41 -4.43
C GLU A 287 -2.14 -7.41 -4.97
N THR A 288 -2.99 -7.82 -5.92
CA THR A 288 -4.04 -6.96 -6.48
C THR A 288 -5.05 -6.54 -5.41
N ILE A 289 -5.43 -7.46 -4.53
CA ILE A 289 -6.30 -7.16 -3.38
C ILE A 289 -5.61 -6.15 -2.45
N SER A 290 -4.31 -6.30 -2.18
CA SER A 290 -3.58 -5.39 -1.32
C SER A 290 -3.55 -3.95 -1.85
N MET A 291 -3.56 -3.78 -3.18
CA MET A 291 -3.59 -2.45 -3.81
C MET A 291 -4.89 -1.67 -3.54
N ILE A 292 -6.00 -2.37 -3.25
CA ILE A 292 -7.29 -1.74 -2.95
C ILE A 292 -7.20 -0.84 -1.70
N HIS A 293 -6.27 -1.11 -0.77
CA HIS A 293 -6.12 -0.29 0.44
C HIS A 293 -5.88 1.20 0.13
N CYS A 294 -5.17 1.53 -0.96
CA CYS A 294 -4.95 2.92 -1.40
C CYS A 294 -6.27 3.65 -1.72
N CYS A 295 -7.27 2.92 -2.21
CA CYS A 295 -8.60 3.47 -2.49
C CYS A 295 -9.44 3.63 -1.22
N ILE A 296 -9.19 2.80 -0.20
CA ILE A 296 -10.00 2.74 1.02
C ILE A 296 -9.63 3.84 1.99
N ASN A 297 -8.36 4.26 2.06
CA ASN A 297 -7.91 5.33 2.94
C ASN A 297 -8.76 6.63 2.83
N PRO A 298 -9.00 7.20 1.63
CA PRO A 298 -9.88 8.36 1.47
C PRO A 298 -11.32 8.11 1.92
N VAL A 299 -11.83 6.89 1.69
CA VAL A 299 -13.18 6.48 2.10
C VAL A 299 -13.29 6.43 3.63
N ILE A 300 -12.29 5.83 4.30
CA ILE A 300 -12.22 5.83 5.78
C ILE A 300 -12.23 7.27 6.33
N TYR A 301 -11.45 8.19 5.72
CA TYR A 301 -11.44 9.59 6.16
C TYR A 301 -12.79 10.26 5.99
N ALA A 302 -13.51 9.97 4.91
CA ALA A 302 -14.84 10.54 4.65
C ALA A 302 -15.90 10.02 5.63
N PHE A 303 -15.87 8.74 6.00
CA PHE A 303 -16.88 8.14 6.87
C PHE A 303 -16.55 8.21 8.36
N VAL A 304 -15.30 7.98 8.74
CA VAL A 304 -14.87 7.90 10.14
C VAL A 304 -14.28 9.23 10.63
N GLY A 305 -13.68 10.01 9.75
CA GLY A 305 -13.00 11.28 10.07
C GLY A 305 -13.96 12.46 10.17
N GLU A 306 -14.56 12.74 11.34
CA GLU A 306 -15.54 13.82 11.52
C GLU A 306 -15.06 15.20 11.00
N LYS A 307 -13.81 15.55 11.28
CA LYS A 307 -13.24 16.82 10.81
C LYS A 307 -13.08 16.82 9.28
N PHE A 308 -12.58 15.73 8.70
CA PHE A 308 -12.42 15.61 7.27
C PHE A 308 -13.76 15.70 6.54
N ARG A 309 -14.80 15.02 7.03
CA ARG A 309 -16.15 15.06 6.48
C ARG A 309 -16.73 16.49 6.45
N LYS A 310 -16.50 17.31 7.49
CA LYS A 310 -16.91 18.73 7.48
C LYS A 310 -16.24 19.52 6.37
N TYR A 311 -14.94 19.34 6.16
CA TYR A 311 -14.21 20.01 5.08
C TYR A 311 -14.63 19.50 3.70
N LEU A 312 -14.85 18.19 3.56
CA LEU A 312 -15.35 17.56 2.34
C LEU A 312 -16.73 18.14 1.94
N HIS A 313 -17.65 18.21 2.89
CA HIS A 313 -18.97 18.82 2.66
C HIS A 313 -18.87 20.30 2.26
N SER A 314 -18.00 21.06 2.93
CA SER A 314 -17.75 22.47 2.58
C SER A 314 -17.17 22.62 1.16
N PHE A 315 -16.26 21.74 0.78
CA PHE A 315 -15.69 21.70 -0.57
C PHE A 315 -16.77 21.45 -1.63
N PHE A 316 -17.57 20.40 -1.46
CA PHE A 316 -18.64 20.08 -2.41
C PHE A 316 -19.69 21.19 -2.50
N ARG A 317 -20.09 21.78 -1.37
CA ARG A 317 -21.02 22.92 -1.36
C ARG A 317 -20.46 24.11 -2.12
N LYS A 318 -19.17 24.44 -1.92
CA LYS A 318 -18.56 25.63 -2.54
C LYS A 318 -18.29 25.46 -4.03
N HIS A 319 -17.90 24.26 -4.49
CA HIS A 319 -17.44 24.07 -5.85
C HIS A 319 -18.46 23.34 -6.75
N VAL A 320 -19.16 22.35 -6.23
CA VAL A 320 -20.11 21.56 -7.01
C VAL A 320 -21.51 22.16 -6.94
N ALA A 321 -22.02 22.45 -5.74
CA ALA A 321 -23.35 23.04 -5.61
C ALA A 321 -23.43 24.45 -6.22
N ALA A 322 -22.38 25.29 -6.06
CA ALA A 322 -22.32 26.61 -6.67
C ALA A 322 -22.29 26.57 -8.20
N HIS A 323 -21.67 25.54 -8.80
CA HIS A 323 -21.69 25.36 -10.27
C HIS A 323 -23.01 24.80 -10.79
N LEU A 324 -23.64 23.88 -10.05
CA LEU A 324 -24.95 23.34 -10.42
C LEU A 324 -26.06 24.40 -10.22
N CYS A 325 -25.97 25.24 -9.17
CA CYS A 325 -26.95 26.30 -8.93
C CYS A 325 -26.83 27.50 -9.86
N LYS A 326 -25.68 27.76 -10.52
CA LYS A 326 -25.58 28.72 -11.60
C LYS A 326 -26.42 28.31 -12.82
N LYS A 327 -26.74 27.01 -12.96
CA LYS A 327 -27.63 26.48 -14.01
C LYS A 327 -29.12 26.42 -13.60
N CYS A 328 -29.47 26.59 -12.32
CA CYS A 328 -30.84 26.58 -11.81
C CYS A 328 -31.04 27.67 -10.74
N PRO A 329 -31.31 28.95 -11.10
CA PRO A 329 -31.40 30.06 -10.14
C PRO A 329 -32.55 29.98 -9.14
N THR A 330 -33.63 29.31 -9.48
CA THR A 330 -34.90 29.35 -8.75
C THR A 330 -34.92 28.54 -7.43
N LEU A 331 -34.06 27.53 -7.28
CA LEU A 331 -34.02 26.70 -6.05
C LEU A 331 -33.03 27.20 -4.99
N TYR A 332 -32.25 28.22 -5.30
CA TYR A 332 -31.16 28.67 -4.43
C TYR A 332 -31.58 29.77 -3.44
N SER A 333 -32.56 30.61 -3.80
CA SER A 333 -33.00 31.76 -2.99
C SER A 333 -33.63 31.29 -1.67
N GLU A 334 -34.48 30.28 -1.69
CA GLU A 334 -35.28 29.85 -0.54
C GLU A 334 -34.46 29.07 0.52
N LYS A 335 -33.33 28.47 0.14
CA LYS A 335 -32.46 27.70 1.06
C LYS A 335 -31.38 28.55 1.73
N LEU A 336 -31.01 29.69 1.16
CA LEU A 336 -30.01 30.59 1.73
C LEU A 336 -30.56 31.35 2.92
N GLU A 337 -31.84 31.77 2.88
CA GLU A 337 -32.49 32.47 3.99
C GLU A 337 -32.65 31.57 5.21
N ARG A 338 -32.96 30.28 5.06
CA ARG A 338 -33.08 29.32 6.17
C ARG A 338 -31.76 28.96 6.83
N VAL A 339 -30.62 29.06 6.14
CA VAL A 339 -29.30 28.71 6.70
C VAL A 339 -28.63 29.93 7.34
N SER A 340 -28.95 31.14 6.87
CA SER A 340 -28.44 32.40 7.43
C SER A 340 -29.03 32.69 8.83
N SER A 341 -30.25 32.25 9.10
CA SER A 341 -30.91 32.46 10.39
C SER A 341 -30.47 31.50 11.49
N THR A 342 -29.69 30.46 11.20
CA THR A 342 -29.19 29.47 12.18
C THR A 342 -27.72 29.64 12.56
N PHE A 343 -27.03 30.65 12.01
CA PHE A 343 -25.64 30.98 12.37
C PHE A 343 -25.54 32.38 12.95
N THR A 344 -26.04 32.59 14.17
CA THR A 344 -25.57 33.66 15.04
C THR A 344 -24.20 33.27 15.56
N PRO A 345 -23.14 34.08 15.35
CA PRO A 345 -21.86 33.84 16.00
C PRO A 345 -22.03 34.13 17.49
N SER A 346 -21.88 33.13 18.33
CA SER A 346 -21.70 33.32 19.77
C SER A 346 -20.44 34.16 19.96
N THR A 347 -20.63 35.39 20.33
CA THR A 347 -19.64 36.35 20.78
C THR A 347 -18.91 35.82 22.00
N ALA A 348 -17.60 35.90 21.92
CA ALA A 348 -16.60 36.06 22.95
C ALA A 348 -17.02 35.87 24.42
N GLU A 349 -16.60 34.81 25.03
CA GLU A 349 -16.26 34.81 26.44
C GLU A 349 -14.80 35.26 26.60
N HIS A 350 -14.70 36.46 27.11
CA HIS A 350 -13.51 37.09 27.63
C HIS A 350 -13.27 36.49 29.02
N ASP A 351 -12.43 35.50 29.16
CA ASP A 351 -11.96 35.06 30.46
C ASP A 351 -10.83 35.98 30.93
N ILE A 352 -11.19 36.89 31.80
CA ILE A 352 -10.28 37.64 32.67
C ILE A 352 -9.79 36.65 33.73
N SER A 353 -8.53 36.26 33.68
CA SER A 353 -7.83 35.61 34.78
C SER A 353 -7.30 36.68 35.72
N THR A 354 -7.84 36.77 36.93
CA THR A 354 -7.14 37.35 38.07
C THR A 354 -6.91 36.29 39.13
N GLY A 355 -5.66 36.03 39.42
CA GLY A 355 -4.93 35.91 40.66
C GLY A 355 -5.47 34.92 41.73
N LEU A 356 -4.75 33.91 41.96
CA LEU A 356 -4.02 33.50 43.18
C LEU A 356 -3.54 32.06 42.98
#